data_c4ce179bce7cfe903e94453be3253066
#
_entry.id   c4ce179bce7cfe903e94453be3253066
#
_cell.length_a   1.000
_cell.length_b   1.000
_cell.length_c   1.000
_cell.angle_alpha   90.00
_cell.angle_beta   90.00
_cell.angle_gamma   90.00
#
_symmetry.space_group_name_H-M   'P 1'
#
loop_
_entity.id
_entity.type
_entity.pdbx_description
1 polymer ?
#
loop_
_entity_poly.entity_id
_entity_poly.type
_entity_poly.pdbx_seq_one_letter_code
_entity_poly.pdbx_strand_id
1 'polypeptide(L)'
;GITEFSSRRNSSSHHMNPFVALVDKNTDEFQGNALGVLLVYSGNHQFTLEKDQIDQIRLITGINDYNFEWVLEPGKDFQTPEAIMGFSQRGLNGMSQVFHKLLRDRVARGKYQYADRPIVINNWEATFFDFDDKKLDQIIDEAKPLGIEMFVLDDGWFGHRNDDNSSLGDWFVNQDKLTGGLKRVADRTH
;
A
#
# COMPACT_ATOMS: atom_id res chain seq x y z
N GLY A 1 -9.47 -6.66 29.75
CA GLY A 1 -8.48 -7.44 28.95
C GLY A 1 -7.69 -6.56 28.03
N ILE A 2 -6.60 -7.10 27.50
CA ILE A 2 -5.70 -6.40 26.56
C ILE A 2 -5.70 -7.16 25.23
N THR A 3 -5.79 -6.41 24.14
CA THR A 3 -5.62 -6.92 22.77
C THR A 3 -4.54 -6.07 22.09
N GLU A 4 -3.59 -6.72 21.43
CA GLU A 4 -2.47 -6.06 20.76
C GLU A 4 -2.41 -6.44 19.28
N PHE A 5 -2.14 -5.46 18.43
CA PHE A 5 -1.80 -5.59 17.03
C PHE A 5 -0.46 -4.90 16.80
N SER A 6 0.55 -5.62 16.30
CA SER A 6 1.88 -5.04 16.14
C SER A 6 2.63 -5.60 14.94
N SER A 7 3.56 -4.81 14.40
CA SER A 7 4.50 -5.24 13.37
C SER A 7 5.93 -4.96 13.82
N ARG A 8 6.81 -5.95 13.60
CA ARG A 8 8.26 -5.88 13.88
C ARG A 8 9.08 -6.19 12.62
N ARG A 9 8.51 -5.92 11.43
CA ARG A 9 9.11 -6.25 10.13
C ARG A 9 9.93 -5.11 9.53
N ASN A 10 10.18 -4.05 10.28
CA ASN A 10 10.86 -2.82 9.87
C ASN A 10 10.10 -1.99 8.80
N SER A 11 8.97 -2.48 8.31
CA SER A 11 8.11 -1.75 7.38
C SER A 11 6.65 -2.13 7.56
N SER A 12 5.76 -1.19 7.27
CA SER A 12 4.32 -1.47 7.10
C SER A 12 4.09 -2.35 5.88
N SER A 13 3.12 -3.25 5.95
CA SER A 13 2.77 -4.14 4.84
C SER A 13 1.28 -4.51 4.88
N HIS A 14 0.80 -5.21 3.86
CA HIS A 14 -0.56 -5.74 3.82
C HIS A 14 -0.83 -6.82 4.90
N HIS A 15 0.20 -7.43 5.47
CA HIS A 15 0.06 -8.37 6.58
C HIS A 15 -0.31 -7.70 7.90
N MET A 16 0.19 -6.47 8.13
CA MET A 16 -0.11 -5.69 9.31
C MET A 16 -0.03 -4.20 8.95
N ASN A 17 -1.17 -3.65 8.59
CA ASN A 17 -1.30 -2.22 8.31
C ASN A 17 -1.25 -1.42 9.62
N PRO A 18 -0.73 -0.18 9.61
CA PRO A 18 -0.76 0.72 10.76
C PRO A 18 -2.17 1.34 10.95
N PHE A 19 -3.19 0.48 10.99
CA PHE A 19 -4.60 0.84 11.05
C PHE A 19 -5.40 -0.17 11.89
N VAL A 20 -6.29 0.34 12.72
CA VAL A 20 -7.30 -0.45 13.43
C VAL A 20 -8.66 0.23 13.34
N ALA A 21 -9.73 -0.56 13.39
CA ALA A 21 -11.08 -0.06 13.50
C ALA A 21 -11.75 -0.62 14.76
N LEU A 22 -12.38 0.25 15.55
CA LEU A 22 -13.25 -0.10 16.64
C LEU A 22 -14.69 0.06 16.15
N VAL A 23 -15.48 -1.01 16.30
CA VAL A 23 -16.84 -1.05 15.78
C VAL A 23 -17.79 -1.61 16.82
N ASP A 24 -19.06 -1.21 16.75
CA ASP A 24 -20.11 -1.86 17.55
C ASP A 24 -20.36 -3.29 17.06
N LYS A 25 -20.90 -4.15 17.94
CA LYS A 25 -21.15 -5.55 17.63
C LYS A 25 -21.98 -5.79 16.36
N ASN A 26 -22.88 -4.88 16.05
CA ASN A 26 -23.80 -4.99 14.90
C ASN A 26 -23.41 -4.08 13.73
N THR A 27 -22.19 -3.55 13.75
CA THR A 27 -21.66 -2.74 12.62
C THR A 27 -21.39 -3.65 11.43
N ASP A 28 -21.88 -3.24 10.29
CA ASP A 28 -21.56 -3.84 8.99
C ASP A 28 -21.03 -2.80 8.01
N GLU A 29 -21.06 -3.10 6.73
CA GLU A 29 -20.56 -2.20 5.68
C GLU A 29 -21.34 -0.88 5.62
N PHE A 30 -22.63 -0.87 5.91
CA PHE A 30 -23.53 0.25 5.65
C PHE A 30 -24.16 0.89 6.90
N GLN A 31 -24.10 0.22 8.07
CA GLN A 31 -24.70 0.68 9.31
C GLN A 31 -23.83 0.44 10.52
N GLY A 32 -24.11 1.15 11.61
CA GLY A 32 -23.42 1.06 12.90
C GLY A 32 -22.25 2.04 13.02
N ASN A 33 -21.74 2.15 14.24
CA ASN A 33 -20.62 3.02 14.54
C ASN A 33 -19.29 2.35 14.16
N ALA A 34 -18.44 3.11 13.50
CA ALA A 34 -17.08 2.70 13.16
C ALA A 34 -16.11 3.86 13.44
N LEU A 35 -15.12 3.61 14.28
CA LEU A 35 -14.01 4.51 14.57
C LEU A 35 -12.72 3.89 14.01
N GLY A 36 -12.20 4.46 12.92
CA GLY A 36 -10.91 4.10 12.38
C GLY A 36 -9.80 4.92 13.01
N VAL A 37 -8.65 4.29 13.27
CA VAL A 37 -7.45 4.94 13.77
C VAL A 37 -6.26 4.53 12.89
N LEU A 38 -5.64 5.50 12.24
CA LEU A 38 -4.50 5.35 11.34
C LEU A 38 -3.27 5.96 12.01
N LEU A 39 -2.19 5.19 12.13
CA LEU A 39 -0.89 5.72 12.53
C LEU A 39 -0.10 6.11 11.28
N VAL A 40 0.35 7.37 11.21
CA VAL A 40 1.16 7.88 10.09
C VAL A 40 2.62 7.49 10.30
N TYR A 41 2.90 6.20 10.12
CA TYR A 41 4.24 5.64 10.31
C TYR A 41 4.42 4.38 9.45
N SER A 42 5.56 4.26 8.79
CA SER A 42 5.84 3.14 7.88
C SER A 42 6.74 2.05 8.49
N GLY A 43 7.25 2.25 9.71
CA GLY A 43 8.13 1.33 10.42
C GLY A 43 7.40 0.37 11.36
N ASN A 44 8.14 -0.14 12.34
CA ASN A 44 7.58 -0.99 13.38
C ASN A 44 6.57 -0.23 14.22
N HIS A 45 5.35 -0.74 14.31
CA HIS A 45 4.25 -0.06 14.99
C HIS A 45 3.47 -1.00 15.91
N GLN A 46 2.68 -0.40 16.80
CA GLN A 46 1.88 -1.12 17.78
C GLN A 46 0.57 -0.40 18.04
N PHE A 47 -0.51 -1.16 18.17
CA PHE A 47 -1.79 -0.75 18.72
C PHE A 47 -2.11 -1.64 19.91
N THR A 48 -2.41 -1.03 21.04
CA THR A 48 -2.83 -1.74 22.25
C THR A 48 -4.21 -1.24 22.65
N LEU A 49 -5.18 -2.14 22.73
CA LEU A 49 -6.51 -1.88 23.24
C LEU A 49 -6.64 -2.50 24.62
N GLU A 50 -6.93 -1.69 25.60
CA GLU A 50 -7.17 -2.12 26.97
C GLU A 50 -8.64 -1.84 27.34
N LYS A 51 -9.33 -2.89 27.77
CA LYS A 51 -10.68 -2.77 28.35
C LYS A 51 -10.59 -2.96 29.85
N ASP A 52 -10.95 -1.93 30.63
CA ASP A 52 -10.92 -1.94 32.06
C ASP A 52 -12.15 -2.62 32.71
N GLN A 53 -12.25 -2.53 34.04
CA GLN A 53 -13.28 -3.19 34.85
C GLN A 53 -14.64 -2.49 34.77
N ILE A 54 -14.70 -1.28 34.26
CA ILE A 54 -15.91 -0.46 34.08
C ILE A 54 -16.25 -0.27 32.60
N ASP A 55 -15.75 -1.19 31.76
CA ASP A 55 -15.99 -1.23 30.32
C ASP A 55 -15.46 -0.02 29.51
N GLN A 56 -14.55 0.75 30.07
CA GLN A 56 -13.85 1.79 29.31
C GLN A 56 -12.77 1.17 28.40
N ILE A 57 -12.66 1.70 27.21
CA ILE A 57 -11.67 1.27 26.23
C ILE A 57 -10.59 2.36 26.09
N ARG A 58 -9.34 1.97 26.32
CA ARG A 58 -8.17 2.77 26.01
C ARG A 58 -7.49 2.24 24.78
N LEU A 59 -7.24 3.10 23.80
CA LEU A 59 -6.42 2.79 22.64
C LEU A 59 -5.10 3.55 22.75
N ILE A 60 -3.99 2.81 22.67
CA ILE A 60 -2.63 3.33 22.62
C ILE A 60 -2.05 2.93 21.28
N THR A 61 -1.40 3.84 20.56
CA THR A 61 -0.70 3.53 19.31
C THR A 61 0.59 4.34 19.20
N GLY A 62 1.57 3.79 18.50
CA GLY A 62 2.86 4.42 18.29
C GLY A 62 3.91 3.51 17.68
N ILE A 63 5.15 3.93 17.81
CA ILE A 63 6.31 3.12 17.43
C ILE A 63 6.34 1.88 18.34
N ASN A 64 6.59 0.70 17.75
CA ASN A 64 6.77 -0.52 18.52
C ASN A 64 8.05 -0.41 19.37
N ASP A 65 7.98 -0.80 20.63
CA ASP A 65 9.08 -0.71 21.59
C ASP A 65 10.20 -1.75 21.35
N TYR A 66 9.97 -2.72 20.48
CA TYR A 66 10.97 -3.74 20.17
C TYR A 66 12.20 -3.13 19.47
N ASN A 67 13.35 -3.25 20.11
CA ASN A 67 14.63 -2.69 19.67
C ASN A 67 14.57 -1.18 19.38
N PHE A 68 13.71 -0.43 20.10
CA PHE A 68 13.62 1.00 19.97
C PHE A 68 13.96 1.69 21.30
N GLU A 69 14.97 2.54 21.25
CA GLU A 69 15.36 3.41 22.34
C GLU A 69 15.62 4.82 21.81
N TRP A 70 15.28 5.81 22.60
CA TRP A 70 15.55 7.21 22.26
C TRP A 70 16.03 7.96 23.49
N VAL A 71 17.21 8.55 23.40
CA VAL A 71 17.76 9.44 24.45
C VAL A 71 17.31 10.86 24.18
N LEU A 72 16.43 11.39 25.02
CA LEU A 72 15.97 12.77 24.93
C LEU A 72 16.90 13.68 25.75
N GLU A 73 17.81 14.36 25.07
CA GLU A 73 18.74 15.30 25.68
C GLU A 73 18.02 16.55 26.21
N PRO A 74 18.53 17.21 27.26
CA PRO A 74 17.96 18.45 27.80
C PRO A 74 17.82 19.54 26.73
N GLY A 75 16.61 20.10 26.64
CA GLY A 75 16.29 21.14 25.65
C GLY A 75 16.09 20.64 24.22
N LYS A 76 16.03 19.32 24.01
CA LYS A 76 15.65 18.68 22.74
C LYS A 76 14.23 18.14 22.81
N ASP A 77 13.65 17.88 21.66
CA ASP A 77 12.33 17.28 21.50
C ASP A 77 12.40 16.02 20.62
N PHE A 78 11.42 15.16 20.77
CA PHE A 78 11.19 13.99 19.94
C PHE A 78 9.78 14.05 19.35
N GLN A 79 9.69 14.11 18.03
CA GLN A 79 8.41 14.10 17.34
C GLN A 79 7.90 12.68 17.19
N THR A 80 6.81 12.34 17.86
CA THR A 80 6.13 11.05 17.68
C THR A 80 5.39 11.00 16.35
N PRO A 81 5.11 9.81 15.80
CA PRO A 81 4.20 9.67 14.68
C PRO A 81 2.83 10.26 14.98
N GLU A 82 2.20 10.84 13.97
CA GLU A 82 0.83 11.32 14.03
C GLU A 82 -0.17 10.16 14.05
N ALA A 83 -1.25 10.28 14.82
CA ALA A 83 -2.39 9.38 14.75
C ALA A 83 -3.62 10.14 14.24
N ILE A 84 -4.30 9.58 13.25
CA ILE A 84 -5.48 10.17 12.63
C ILE A 84 -6.69 9.32 12.95
N MET A 85 -7.75 9.93 13.44
CA MET A 85 -9.00 9.24 13.76
C MET A 85 -10.14 9.71 12.83
N GLY A 86 -10.92 8.74 12.37
CA GLY A 86 -12.10 8.97 11.54
C GLY A 86 -13.30 8.21 12.08
N PHE A 87 -14.43 8.88 12.28
CA PHE A 87 -15.65 8.30 12.80
C PHE A 87 -16.78 8.33 11.78
N SER A 88 -17.59 7.26 11.76
CA SER A 88 -18.81 7.18 10.96
C SER A 88 -19.90 6.43 11.72
N GLN A 89 -21.16 6.86 11.52
CA GLN A 89 -22.35 6.13 11.93
C GLN A 89 -22.98 5.34 10.78
N ARG A 90 -22.34 5.35 9.61
CA ARG A 90 -22.78 4.66 8.38
C ARG A 90 -21.89 3.47 8.06
N GLY A 91 -21.53 2.71 9.08
CA GLY A 91 -20.74 1.51 8.97
C GLY A 91 -19.30 1.72 8.46
N LEU A 92 -18.70 0.62 8.04
CA LEU A 92 -17.30 0.59 7.56
C LEU A 92 -17.12 1.38 6.27
N ASN A 93 -18.09 1.34 5.36
CA ASN A 93 -18.01 2.15 4.13
C ASN A 93 -17.98 3.65 4.43
N GLY A 94 -18.83 4.11 5.35
CA GLY A 94 -18.81 5.51 5.77
C GLY A 94 -17.45 5.92 6.36
N MET A 95 -16.86 5.08 7.18
CA MET A 95 -15.51 5.28 7.72
C MET A 95 -14.46 5.29 6.60
N SER A 96 -14.49 4.35 5.67
CA SER A 96 -13.58 4.29 4.52
C SER A 96 -13.62 5.58 3.70
N GLN A 97 -14.82 6.11 3.42
CA GLN A 97 -14.99 7.37 2.69
C GLN A 97 -14.33 8.57 3.39
N VAL A 98 -14.36 8.62 4.74
CA VAL A 98 -13.68 9.65 5.53
C VAL A 98 -12.16 9.58 5.28
N PHE A 99 -11.56 8.39 5.36
CA PHE A 99 -10.13 8.21 5.10
C PHE A 99 -9.76 8.42 3.64
N HIS A 100 -10.56 7.96 2.66
CA HIS A 100 -10.33 8.23 1.25
C HIS A 100 -10.29 9.73 0.94
N LYS A 101 -11.22 10.49 1.54
CA LYS A 101 -11.23 11.95 1.39
C LYS A 101 -9.97 12.58 2.00
N LEU A 102 -9.59 12.16 3.19
CA LEU A 102 -8.35 12.62 3.84
C LEU A 102 -7.12 12.36 2.97
N LEU A 103 -6.96 11.10 2.49
CA LEU A 103 -5.82 10.71 1.67
C LEU A 103 -5.76 11.50 0.37
N ARG A 104 -6.90 11.70 -0.28
CA ARG A 104 -7.00 12.51 -1.50
C ARG A 104 -6.64 13.96 -1.26
N ASP A 105 -7.24 14.59 -0.24
CA ASP A 105 -7.13 16.04 -0.03
C ASP A 105 -5.82 16.46 0.65
N ARG A 106 -5.19 15.56 1.42
CA ARG A 106 -4.03 15.90 2.27
C ARG A 106 -2.74 15.16 1.94
N VAL A 107 -2.82 13.95 1.37
CA VAL A 107 -1.65 13.09 1.12
C VAL A 107 -1.32 13.02 -0.36
N ALA A 108 -2.29 12.75 -1.22
CA ALA A 108 -2.07 12.69 -2.67
C ALA A 108 -1.58 14.04 -3.23
N ARG A 109 -0.69 13.98 -4.21
CA ARG A 109 -0.04 15.14 -4.86
C ARG A 109 -0.10 14.99 -6.39
N GLY A 110 0.10 16.12 -7.08
CA GLY A 110 0.22 16.17 -8.54
C GLY A 110 -1.11 16.01 -9.28
N LYS A 111 -1.02 15.78 -10.59
CA LYS A 111 -2.20 15.76 -11.47
C LYS A 111 -3.24 14.70 -11.09
N TYR A 112 -2.82 13.58 -10.53
CA TYR A 112 -3.69 12.47 -10.16
C TYR A 112 -4.34 12.60 -8.79
N GLN A 113 -4.20 13.73 -8.11
CA GLN A 113 -4.90 13.98 -6.84
C GLN A 113 -6.43 13.90 -7.03
N TYR A 114 -6.94 14.51 -8.12
CA TYR A 114 -8.37 14.56 -8.45
C TYR A 114 -8.72 14.00 -9.84
N ALA A 115 -7.72 13.74 -10.68
CA ALA A 115 -7.95 13.15 -11.99
C ALA A 115 -8.12 11.63 -11.89
N ASP A 116 -8.87 11.07 -12.81
CA ASP A 116 -9.01 9.63 -12.96
C ASP A 116 -7.65 9.00 -13.28
N ARG A 117 -7.44 7.79 -12.79
CA ARG A 117 -6.27 6.98 -13.13
C ARG A 117 -6.49 6.33 -14.49
N PRO A 118 -5.42 6.13 -15.27
CA PRO A 118 -5.54 5.39 -16.51
C PRO A 118 -6.03 3.96 -16.28
N ILE A 119 -6.76 3.41 -17.23
CA ILE A 119 -7.11 1.99 -17.25
C ILE A 119 -5.85 1.20 -17.59
N VAL A 120 -5.43 0.33 -16.68
CA VAL A 120 -4.12 -0.33 -16.72
C VAL A 120 -4.26 -1.81 -17.08
N ILE A 121 -3.36 -2.30 -17.93
CA ILE A 121 -3.05 -3.72 -18.07
C ILE A 121 -1.60 -3.99 -17.62
N ASN A 122 -1.42 -5.10 -16.92
CA ASN A 122 -0.12 -5.58 -16.48
C ASN A 122 0.13 -6.96 -17.10
N ASN A 123 1.35 -7.25 -17.58
CA ASN A 123 1.64 -8.52 -18.23
C ASN A 123 1.79 -9.70 -17.26
N TRP A 124 2.00 -9.47 -15.95
CA TRP A 124 2.42 -10.50 -15.02
C TRP A 124 1.55 -11.75 -15.03
N GLU A 125 0.25 -11.61 -14.79
CA GLU A 125 -0.67 -12.77 -14.74
C GLU A 125 -0.82 -13.50 -16.10
N ALA A 126 -0.49 -12.82 -17.21
CA ALA A 126 -0.55 -13.43 -18.53
C ALA A 126 0.71 -14.21 -18.92
N THR A 127 1.87 -13.83 -18.37
CA THR A 127 3.16 -14.33 -18.86
C THR A 127 4.10 -14.80 -17.77
N PHE A 128 3.97 -14.30 -16.54
CA PHE A 128 5.01 -14.42 -15.51
C PHE A 128 6.37 -14.01 -16.08
N PHE A 129 7.40 -14.86 -15.89
CA PHE A 129 8.75 -14.64 -16.42
C PHE A 129 8.91 -15.01 -17.90
N ASP A 130 7.94 -15.74 -18.50
CA ASP A 130 8.01 -16.24 -19.87
C ASP A 130 7.43 -15.25 -20.87
N PHE A 131 8.18 -14.22 -21.21
CA PHE A 131 7.83 -13.25 -22.23
C PHE A 131 9.04 -12.80 -23.06
N ASP A 132 8.73 -12.30 -24.25
CA ASP A 132 9.63 -11.67 -25.19
C ASP A 132 8.91 -10.45 -25.85
N ASP A 133 9.63 -9.78 -26.74
CA ASP A 133 9.08 -8.67 -27.50
C ASP A 133 7.75 -9.03 -28.22
N LYS A 134 7.64 -10.22 -28.77
CA LYS A 134 6.47 -10.66 -29.51
C LYS A 134 5.23 -10.85 -28.63
N LYS A 135 5.39 -11.47 -27.47
CA LYS A 135 4.30 -11.64 -26.49
C LYS A 135 3.82 -10.32 -25.96
N LEU A 136 4.74 -9.39 -25.66
CA LEU A 136 4.37 -8.04 -25.21
C LEU A 136 3.61 -7.27 -26.29
N ASP A 137 4.09 -7.34 -27.55
CA ASP A 137 3.40 -6.69 -28.69
C ASP A 137 1.96 -7.20 -28.84
N GLN A 138 1.77 -8.53 -28.72
CA GLN A 138 0.43 -9.11 -28.77
C GLN A 138 -0.49 -8.55 -27.67
N ILE A 139 -0.03 -8.49 -26.42
CA ILE A 139 -0.82 -7.93 -25.31
C ILE A 139 -1.17 -6.45 -25.60
N ILE A 140 -0.21 -5.67 -26.08
CA ILE A 140 -0.41 -4.26 -26.40
C ILE A 140 -1.44 -4.08 -27.52
N ASP A 141 -1.35 -4.90 -28.60
CA ASP A 141 -2.28 -4.83 -29.73
C ASP A 141 -3.71 -5.23 -29.36
N GLU A 142 -3.87 -6.23 -28.49
CA GLU A 142 -5.16 -6.66 -27.98
C GLU A 142 -5.76 -5.67 -26.96
N ALA A 143 -4.92 -4.99 -26.19
CA ALA A 143 -5.35 -4.01 -25.18
C ALA A 143 -5.92 -2.73 -25.81
N LYS A 144 -5.36 -2.27 -26.92
CA LYS A 144 -5.74 -1.00 -27.58
C LYS A 144 -7.23 -0.90 -27.94
N PRO A 145 -7.85 -1.86 -28.64
CA PRO A 145 -9.28 -1.81 -29.00
C PRO A 145 -10.20 -1.93 -27.77
N LEU A 146 -9.69 -2.39 -26.63
CA LEU A 146 -10.43 -2.48 -25.37
C LEU A 146 -10.42 -1.18 -24.56
N GLY A 147 -9.73 -0.15 -25.04
CA GLY A 147 -9.65 1.15 -24.36
C GLY A 147 -8.70 1.16 -23.17
N ILE A 148 -7.74 0.25 -23.14
CA ILE A 148 -6.65 0.27 -22.14
C ILE A 148 -5.73 1.46 -22.43
N GLU A 149 -5.39 2.21 -21.39
CA GLU A 149 -4.69 3.51 -21.50
C GLU A 149 -3.24 3.44 -21.01
N MET A 150 -2.88 2.37 -20.30
CA MET A 150 -1.54 2.20 -19.74
C MET A 150 -1.14 0.73 -19.71
N PHE A 151 0.06 0.45 -20.22
CA PHE A 151 0.70 -0.87 -20.11
C PHE A 151 1.76 -0.83 -19.01
N VAL A 152 1.76 -1.84 -18.13
CA VAL A 152 2.79 -2.04 -17.11
C VAL A 152 3.58 -3.29 -17.44
N LEU A 153 4.87 -3.13 -17.72
CA LEU A 153 5.83 -4.21 -17.79
C LEU A 153 6.30 -4.55 -16.37
N ASP A 154 5.88 -5.69 -15.88
CA ASP A 154 6.16 -6.17 -14.52
C ASP A 154 7.52 -6.88 -14.45
N ASP A 155 7.72 -7.77 -13.46
CA ASP A 155 8.96 -8.46 -13.17
C ASP A 155 9.51 -9.27 -14.36
N GLY A 156 10.82 -9.57 -14.32
CA GLY A 156 11.47 -10.44 -15.29
C GLY A 156 12.07 -9.76 -16.53
N TRP A 157 11.97 -8.42 -16.68
CA TRP A 157 12.56 -7.68 -17.81
C TRP A 157 14.05 -7.37 -17.65
N PHE A 158 14.61 -7.58 -16.44
CA PHE A 158 15.96 -7.16 -16.07
C PHE A 158 16.87 -8.37 -15.72
N GLY A 159 18.17 -8.18 -15.83
CA GLY A 159 19.19 -9.17 -15.48
C GLY A 159 18.96 -10.53 -16.13
N HIS A 160 19.17 -11.60 -15.37
CA HIS A 160 18.83 -12.97 -15.73
C HIS A 160 17.66 -13.50 -14.91
N ARG A 161 16.67 -12.61 -14.67
CA ARG A 161 15.51 -12.90 -13.84
C ARG A 161 14.46 -13.71 -14.59
N ASN A 162 14.60 -15.04 -14.49
CA ASN A 162 13.68 -16.01 -15.07
C ASN A 162 12.89 -16.78 -13.99
N ASP A 163 13.14 -16.46 -12.72
CA ASP A 163 12.46 -16.99 -11.54
C ASP A 163 12.64 -16.03 -10.35
N ASP A 164 12.05 -16.38 -9.20
CA ASP A 164 12.07 -15.56 -7.99
C ASP A 164 13.43 -15.54 -7.24
N ASN A 165 14.40 -16.37 -7.65
CA ASN A 165 15.58 -16.62 -6.85
C ASN A 165 16.82 -15.83 -7.27
N SER A 166 16.73 -15.04 -8.36
CA SER A 166 17.90 -14.36 -8.94
C SER A 166 17.62 -12.94 -9.39
N SER A 167 18.69 -12.18 -9.58
CA SER A 167 18.76 -10.86 -10.25
C SER A 167 17.98 -9.72 -9.61
N LEU A 168 17.49 -9.85 -8.38
CA LEU A 168 16.95 -8.70 -7.66
C LEU A 168 18.05 -7.66 -7.41
N GLY A 169 17.89 -6.46 -7.99
CA GLY A 169 18.88 -5.39 -7.95
C GLY A 169 19.70 -5.25 -9.24
N ASP A 170 19.60 -6.17 -10.19
CA ASP A 170 20.30 -6.14 -11.49
C ASP A 170 19.49 -5.32 -12.52
N TRP A 171 19.36 -4.03 -12.30
CA TRP A 171 18.49 -3.13 -13.08
C TRP A 171 19.04 -2.78 -14.47
N PHE A 172 19.48 -3.80 -15.22
CA PHE A 172 19.82 -3.70 -16.65
C PHE A 172 18.90 -4.60 -17.47
N VAL A 173 18.55 -4.13 -18.66
CA VAL A 173 17.59 -4.82 -19.52
C VAL A 173 18.10 -6.19 -19.96
N ASN A 174 17.27 -7.20 -19.85
CA ASN A 174 17.52 -8.52 -20.44
C ASN A 174 17.36 -8.45 -21.97
N GLN A 175 18.47 -8.43 -22.69
CA GLN A 175 18.49 -8.29 -24.15
C GLN A 175 18.01 -9.56 -24.88
N ASP A 176 18.03 -10.72 -24.23
CA ASP A 176 17.49 -11.96 -24.80
C ASP A 176 15.96 -11.93 -24.90
N LYS A 177 15.31 -11.22 -23.96
CA LYS A 177 13.85 -11.05 -23.95
C LYS A 177 13.41 -9.80 -24.72
N LEU A 178 14.13 -8.71 -24.56
CA LEU A 178 13.79 -7.38 -25.09
C LEU A 178 14.92 -6.89 -25.98
N THR A 179 14.94 -7.36 -27.24
CA THR A 179 16.03 -7.12 -28.20
C THR A 179 16.23 -5.65 -28.56
N GLY A 180 15.16 -4.85 -28.49
CA GLY A 180 15.22 -3.39 -28.68
C GLY A 180 15.27 -2.58 -27.38
N GLY A 181 15.39 -3.27 -26.25
CA GLY A 181 15.40 -2.66 -24.91
C GLY A 181 14.06 -2.05 -24.50
N LEU A 182 14.06 -1.39 -23.33
CA LEU A 182 12.86 -0.71 -22.79
C LEU A 182 12.35 0.41 -23.69
N LYS A 183 13.27 1.08 -24.42
CA LYS A 183 12.85 2.14 -25.35
C LYS A 183 11.93 1.61 -26.43
N ARG A 184 12.22 0.44 -27.01
CA ARG A 184 11.34 -0.18 -28.00
C ARG A 184 9.94 -0.46 -27.44
N VAL A 185 9.87 -1.01 -26.23
CA VAL A 185 8.57 -1.28 -25.56
C VAL A 185 7.81 0.03 -25.32
N ALA A 186 8.49 1.06 -24.83
CA ALA A 186 7.89 2.39 -24.64
C ALA A 186 7.37 2.97 -25.96
N ASP A 187 8.20 2.98 -27.02
CA ASP A 187 7.80 3.50 -28.34
C ASP A 187 6.62 2.73 -28.94
N ARG A 188 6.49 1.44 -28.61
CA ARG A 188 5.41 0.57 -29.08
C ARG A 188 4.07 0.83 -28.38
N THR A 189 4.10 1.28 -27.13
CA THR A 189 2.90 1.58 -26.31
C THR A 189 2.37 3.00 -26.53
N HIS A 190 3.16 3.90 -27.05
CA HIS A 190 2.77 5.29 -27.37
C HIS A 190 2.28 5.40 -28.80
#